data_b9aa01fc4af3df19c2adc45c6156df93
#
_entry.id   b9aa01fc4af3df19c2adc45c6156df93
#
_cell.length_a   1.000
_cell.length_b   1.000
_cell.length_c   1.000
_cell.angle_alpha   90.00
_cell.angle_beta   90.00
_cell.angle_gamma   90.00
#
_symmetry.space_group_name_H-M   'P 1'
#
loop_
_entity.id
_entity.type
_entity.pdbx_description
1 polymer ?
#
loop_
_entity_poly.entity_id
_entity_poly.type
_entity_poly.pdbx_seq_one_letter_code
_entity_poly.pdbx_strand_id
1 'polypeptide(L)'
;MNGSFENFGDSFISRVMDNDPEIILDPDGNMAWLESLSSQGIKFGLDNMKELLDRLGNPQEGLRAIHVAGSDGKGSVCAMIESILNASGMRAGAFTSPHVLEFNECIRIEGESVSEGDMVFILSKIRPIVDSMASDGMQCTQFEVLTAIAFEFFSMVEADIAVIEVGMGGRLDCTNVIIPDVSVINNVGMEHTGFLGGTLEEIAYQKAGIMKPGVPCVTINRDEVYSCLESYAKEIGCPITRVNPDDIEIISNEVDRVEMIYKGEFYTVGLPGRMQARNAAVAIEAVSCLPEFADTIEPNLSEGLSWVSWPCRMQKLMGEPIILDVTHTLDGAKCLSKDVEEIYGKVVLVLGMLSDKNIDGVSEVLSKLAVKVFIAPPASPRAASPQDMLEIMRRYHDDVTLCPTVGDALQAALDSRGDENVLVTGSFRTAEDALRWIQSGYAKS
;
A
#
# COMPACT_ATOMS: atom_id res chain seq x y z
N MET A 1 -15.11 8.28 27.13
CA MET A 1 -16.07 9.40 26.93
C MET A 1 -16.82 9.08 25.67
N ASN A 2 -18.13 9.04 25.76
CA ASN A 2 -19.03 8.70 24.68
C ASN A 2 -18.85 9.65 23.50
N GLY A 3 -18.18 9.21 22.43
CA GLY A 3 -18.20 9.88 21.13
C GLY A 3 -19.54 9.56 20.48
N SER A 4 -20.37 10.54 20.42
CA SER A 4 -21.72 10.54 19.89
C SER A 4 -21.76 10.14 18.42
N PHE A 5 -22.68 9.24 18.12
CA PHE A 5 -23.16 8.84 16.78
C PHE A 5 -23.88 9.99 16.03
N GLU A 6 -23.25 11.13 15.84
CA GLU A 6 -23.88 12.31 15.22
C GLU A 6 -23.08 12.83 14.02
N ASN A 7 -22.81 11.96 13.01
CA ASN A 7 -22.47 12.44 11.66
C ASN A 7 -22.81 11.43 10.56
N PHE A 8 -24.03 10.89 10.58
CA PHE A 8 -24.60 10.12 9.45
C PHE A 8 -25.25 11.03 8.39
N GLY A 9 -25.00 12.34 8.43
CA GLY A 9 -25.77 13.32 7.67
C GLY A 9 -25.49 13.42 6.18
N ASP A 10 -24.33 12.96 5.67
CA ASP A 10 -23.91 13.17 4.28
C ASP A 10 -23.34 11.93 3.58
N SER A 11 -23.48 10.72 4.12
CA SER A 11 -23.10 9.51 3.41
C SER A 11 -24.07 9.24 2.25
N PHE A 12 -23.57 8.68 1.15
CA PHE A 12 -24.37 8.25 0.01
C PHE A 12 -25.53 7.33 0.44
N ILE A 13 -25.35 6.57 1.52
CA ILE A 13 -26.35 5.70 2.14
C ILE A 13 -27.62 6.43 2.53
N SER A 14 -27.55 7.67 3.08
CA SER A 14 -28.75 8.39 3.47
C SER A 14 -29.68 8.66 2.27
N ARG A 15 -29.13 8.70 1.05
CA ARG A 15 -29.88 8.88 -0.19
C ARG A 15 -30.45 7.57 -0.76
N VAL A 16 -29.82 6.43 -0.46
CA VAL A 16 -30.20 5.11 -1.03
C VAL A 16 -31.12 4.36 -0.08
N MET A 17 -30.98 4.49 1.25
CA MET A 17 -31.83 3.81 2.23
C MET A 17 -33.30 4.23 2.18
N ASP A 18 -33.59 5.40 1.63
CA ASP A 18 -34.99 5.83 1.39
C ASP A 18 -35.71 5.00 0.31
N ASN A 19 -34.98 4.17 -0.45
CA ASN A 19 -35.50 3.46 -1.61
C ASN A 19 -35.53 1.93 -1.51
N ASP A 20 -34.89 1.29 -0.52
CA ASP A 20 -34.90 -0.18 -0.38
C ASP A 20 -34.96 -0.65 1.08
N PRO A 21 -36.17 -0.89 1.61
CA PRO A 21 -36.39 -1.24 3.02
C PRO A 21 -36.01 -2.69 3.38
N GLU A 22 -35.54 -3.53 2.43
CA GLU A 22 -35.16 -4.92 2.70
C GLU A 22 -33.70 -5.12 3.10
N ILE A 23 -32.86 -4.08 3.06
CA ILE A 23 -31.44 -4.17 3.41
C ILE A 23 -31.28 -4.17 4.94
N ILE A 24 -30.95 -5.32 5.50
CA ILE A 24 -30.60 -5.46 6.91
C ILE A 24 -29.12 -5.12 7.07
N LEU A 25 -28.82 -3.96 7.63
CA LEU A 25 -27.46 -3.58 8.00
C LEU A 25 -27.08 -4.33 9.30
N ASP A 26 -26.08 -5.18 9.19
CA ASP A 26 -25.44 -5.87 10.33
C ASP A 26 -23.93 -5.51 10.33
N PRO A 27 -23.55 -4.33 10.88
CA PRO A 27 -22.19 -3.86 10.82
C PRO A 27 -21.17 -4.85 11.40
N ASP A 28 -21.42 -5.26 12.65
CA ASP A 28 -20.50 -6.16 13.36
C ASP A 28 -20.42 -7.54 12.70
N GLY A 29 -21.54 -8.10 12.25
CA GLY A 29 -21.59 -9.40 11.61
C GLY A 29 -20.98 -9.39 10.21
N ASN A 30 -21.12 -8.31 9.43
CA ASN A 30 -20.54 -8.20 8.11
C ASN A 30 -19.03 -8.00 8.16
N MET A 31 -18.51 -7.18 9.07
CA MET A 31 -17.07 -6.99 9.24
C MET A 31 -16.39 -8.25 9.78
N ALA A 32 -16.95 -8.90 10.79
CA ALA A 32 -16.45 -10.19 11.29
C ALA A 32 -16.47 -11.29 10.22
N TRP A 33 -17.49 -11.30 9.36
CA TRP A 33 -17.55 -12.23 8.22
C TRP A 33 -16.41 -11.94 7.23
N LEU A 34 -16.16 -10.68 6.85
CA LEU A 34 -15.06 -10.30 5.97
C LEU A 34 -13.72 -10.73 6.57
N GLU A 35 -13.50 -10.51 7.87
CA GLU A 35 -12.28 -10.95 8.56
C GLU A 35 -12.10 -12.47 8.52
N SER A 36 -13.19 -13.23 8.67
CA SER A 36 -13.16 -14.70 8.65
C SER A 36 -12.65 -15.28 7.34
N LEU A 37 -12.84 -14.56 6.22
CA LEU A 37 -12.36 -14.96 4.89
C LEU A 37 -10.82 -14.97 4.80
N SER A 38 -10.10 -14.35 5.73
CA SER A 38 -8.63 -14.40 5.79
C SER A 38 -8.09 -15.83 5.90
N SER A 39 -8.89 -16.75 6.46
CA SER A 39 -8.58 -18.18 6.57
C SER A 39 -8.50 -18.90 5.22
N GLN A 40 -9.08 -18.33 4.14
CA GLN A 40 -9.02 -18.90 2.79
C GLN A 40 -7.62 -18.77 2.13
N GLY A 41 -6.74 -17.96 2.73
CA GLY A 41 -5.37 -17.77 2.23
C GLY A 41 -5.31 -17.05 0.89
N ILE A 42 -4.27 -17.41 0.09
CA ILE A 42 -4.03 -16.82 -1.24
C ILE A 42 -4.50 -17.80 -2.29
N LYS A 43 -5.30 -17.33 -3.24
CA LYS A 43 -5.71 -18.09 -4.43
C LYS A 43 -5.27 -17.32 -5.68
N PHE A 44 -4.71 -18.05 -6.63
CA PHE A 44 -4.36 -17.53 -7.95
C PHE A 44 -5.42 -17.93 -8.98
N GLY A 45 -5.76 -16.99 -9.83
CA GLY A 45 -6.74 -17.18 -10.89
C GLY A 45 -7.80 -16.11 -10.84
N LEU A 46 -8.48 -15.91 -11.96
CA LEU A 46 -9.47 -14.85 -12.12
C LEU A 46 -10.91 -15.36 -12.10
N ASP A 47 -11.11 -16.68 -12.03
CA ASP A 47 -12.43 -17.29 -12.25
C ASP A 47 -13.42 -16.89 -11.14
N ASN A 48 -13.00 -16.98 -9.85
CA ASN A 48 -13.85 -16.53 -8.75
C ASN A 48 -14.20 -15.05 -8.87
N MET A 49 -13.19 -14.21 -9.16
CA MET A 49 -13.40 -12.76 -9.27
C MET A 49 -14.34 -12.41 -10.42
N LYS A 50 -14.18 -13.05 -11.57
CA LYS A 50 -15.06 -12.85 -12.72
C LYS A 50 -16.50 -13.25 -12.42
N GLU A 51 -16.70 -14.43 -11.78
CA GLU A 51 -18.02 -14.89 -11.39
C GLU A 51 -18.68 -13.95 -10.36
N LEU A 52 -17.89 -13.49 -9.36
CA LEU A 52 -18.38 -12.54 -8.35
C LEU A 52 -18.84 -11.23 -9.01
N LEU A 53 -18.01 -10.67 -9.89
CA LEU A 53 -18.33 -9.43 -10.59
C LEU A 53 -19.52 -9.58 -11.55
N ASP A 54 -19.62 -10.72 -12.25
CA ASP A 54 -20.78 -11.02 -13.13
C ASP A 54 -22.09 -11.02 -12.33
N ARG A 55 -22.10 -11.69 -11.17
CA ARG A 55 -23.25 -11.70 -10.27
C ARG A 55 -23.57 -10.33 -9.65
N LEU A 56 -22.59 -9.43 -9.57
CA LEU A 56 -22.73 -8.03 -9.13
C LEU A 56 -23.15 -7.09 -10.27
N GLY A 57 -23.24 -7.57 -11.53
CA GLY A 57 -23.56 -6.75 -12.69
C GLY A 57 -22.34 -6.03 -13.29
N ASN A 58 -21.14 -6.52 -13.05
CA ASN A 58 -19.87 -6.04 -13.61
C ASN A 58 -19.58 -4.56 -13.30
N PRO A 59 -19.52 -4.13 -12.03
CA PRO A 59 -19.32 -2.73 -11.63
C PRO A 59 -17.97 -2.16 -12.10
N GLN A 60 -16.99 -3.01 -12.44
CA GLN A 60 -15.69 -2.61 -12.99
C GLN A 60 -15.74 -2.22 -14.47
N GLU A 61 -16.82 -2.58 -15.20
CA GLU A 61 -16.96 -2.23 -16.61
C GLU A 61 -17.24 -0.74 -16.77
N GLY A 62 -16.45 -0.08 -17.62
CA GLY A 62 -16.54 1.36 -17.83
C GLY A 62 -15.80 2.21 -16.78
N LEU A 63 -15.28 1.62 -15.72
CA LEU A 63 -14.41 2.33 -14.78
C LEU A 63 -13.06 2.65 -15.44
N ARG A 64 -12.73 3.91 -15.52
CA ARG A 64 -11.39 4.34 -15.91
C ARG A 64 -10.40 4.00 -14.80
N ALA A 65 -9.22 3.50 -15.16
CA ALA A 65 -8.30 3.06 -14.12
C ALA A 65 -6.82 3.24 -14.49
N ILE A 66 -5.98 3.44 -13.47
CA ILE A 66 -4.53 3.27 -13.53
C ILE A 66 -4.21 2.04 -12.66
N HIS A 67 -3.60 1.01 -13.26
CA HIS A 67 -3.32 -0.26 -12.60
C HIS A 67 -1.85 -0.38 -12.21
N VAL A 68 -1.55 -0.50 -10.91
CA VAL A 68 -0.21 -0.36 -10.36
C VAL A 68 0.30 -1.66 -9.77
N ALA A 69 1.33 -2.25 -10.36
CA ALA A 69 2.12 -3.37 -9.84
C ALA A 69 3.54 -2.94 -9.44
N GLY A 70 4.25 -3.80 -8.73
CA GLY A 70 5.63 -3.58 -8.28
C GLY A 70 5.94 -4.46 -7.08
N SER A 71 7.20 -4.49 -6.65
CA SER A 71 7.60 -5.12 -5.39
C SER A 71 7.46 -4.12 -4.24
N ASP A 72 8.16 -3.00 -4.31
CA ASP A 72 8.09 -1.93 -3.32
C ASP A 72 7.47 -0.66 -3.92
N GLY A 73 6.90 0.21 -3.07
CA GLY A 73 6.44 1.55 -3.44
C GLY A 73 5.10 1.62 -4.16
N LYS A 74 4.39 0.50 -4.40
CA LYS A 74 3.08 0.49 -5.05
C LYS A 74 2.10 1.48 -4.41
N GLY A 75 1.85 1.32 -3.11
CA GLY A 75 0.92 2.19 -2.38
C GLY A 75 1.34 3.67 -2.39
N SER A 76 2.66 3.99 -2.34
CA SER A 76 3.14 5.37 -2.47
C SER A 76 2.88 5.94 -3.87
N VAL A 77 3.10 5.15 -4.93
CA VAL A 77 2.78 5.55 -6.31
C VAL A 77 1.28 5.76 -6.46
N CYS A 78 0.45 4.85 -5.93
CA CYS A 78 -1.01 5.02 -5.94
C CYS A 78 -1.44 6.31 -5.23
N ALA A 79 -0.90 6.59 -4.03
CA ALA A 79 -1.21 7.80 -3.28
C ALA A 79 -0.79 9.08 -4.02
N MET A 80 0.38 9.07 -4.68
CA MET A 80 0.84 10.21 -5.48
C MET A 80 -0.05 10.45 -6.69
N ILE A 81 -0.41 9.40 -7.42
CA ILE A 81 -1.31 9.50 -8.57
C ILE A 81 -2.68 10.02 -8.12
N GLU A 82 -3.27 9.42 -7.07
CA GLU A 82 -4.54 9.87 -6.49
C GLU A 82 -4.50 11.35 -6.11
N SER A 83 -3.43 11.78 -5.42
CA SER A 83 -3.25 13.16 -4.99
C SER A 83 -3.15 14.14 -6.16
N ILE A 84 -2.42 13.78 -7.23
CA ILE A 84 -2.32 14.60 -8.46
C ILE A 84 -3.69 14.73 -9.13
N LEU A 85 -4.42 13.62 -9.26
CA LEU A 85 -5.73 13.60 -9.91
C LEU A 85 -6.75 14.43 -9.11
N ASN A 86 -6.74 14.31 -7.78
CA ASN A 86 -7.59 15.11 -6.90
C ASN A 86 -7.25 16.61 -6.96
N ALA A 87 -5.95 16.98 -6.94
CA ALA A 87 -5.51 18.35 -7.11
C ALA A 87 -5.95 18.93 -8.48
N SER A 88 -6.11 18.06 -9.48
CA SER A 88 -6.63 18.40 -10.80
C SER A 88 -8.16 18.52 -10.87
N GLY A 89 -8.85 18.42 -9.74
CA GLY A 89 -10.31 18.53 -9.64
C GLY A 89 -11.07 17.29 -10.12
N MET A 90 -10.39 16.15 -10.29
CA MET A 90 -11.01 14.88 -10.62
C MET A 90 -11.47 14.18 -9.34
N ARG A 91 -12.58 13.47 -9.41
CA ARG A 91 -13.05 12.57 -8.36
C ARG A 91 -12.29 11.25 -8.45
N ALA A 92 -11.06 11.23 -7.92
CA ALA A 92 -10.19 10.08 -8.02
C ALA A 92 -10.43 9.08 -6.88
N GLY A 93 -10.66 7.80 -7.27
CA GLY A 93 -10.67 6.68 -6.33
C GLY A 93 -9.29 6.05 -6.19
N ALA A 94 -9.03 5.37 -5.06
CA ALA A 94 -7.86 4.53 -4.89
C ALA A 94 -8.20 3.24 -4.14
N PHE A 95 -7.72 2.11 -4.67
CA PHE A 95 -7.72 0.81 -3.99
C PHE A 95 -6.29 0.39 -3.73
N THR A 96 -5.92 0.24 -2.46
CA THR A 96 -4.56 -0.07 -2.02
C THR A 96 -4.58 -1.15 -0.93
N SER A 97 -3.50 -1.92 -0.81
CA SER A 97 -3.38 -2.97 0.21
C SER A 97 -1.93 -3.25 0.61
N PRO A 98 -1.71 -3.73 1.85
CA PRO A 98 -2.69 -3.90 2.93
C PRO A 98 -3.03 -2.57 3.62
N HIS A 99 -4.11 -2.55 4.43
CA HIS A 99 -4.41 -1.47 5.37
C HIS A 99 -3.37 -1.41 6.50
N VAL A 100 -3.33 -0.30 7.21
CA VAL A 100 -2.53 -0.17 8.44
C VAL A 100 -3.37 -0.49 9.66
N LEU A 101 -4.52 0.16 9.85
CA LEU A 101 -5.40 -0.02 11.00
C LEU A 101 -6.72 -0.71 10.65
N GLU A 102 -7.43 -0.20 9.64
CA GLU A 102 -8.79 -0.62 9.34
C GLU A 102 -8.98 -0.92 7.85
N PHE A 103 -9.86 -1.87 7.49
CA PHE A 103 -10.10 -2.28 6.11
C PHE A 103 -10.55 -1.14 5.19
N ASN A 104 -11.30 -0.17 5.72
CA ASN A 104 -11.79 0.96 4.96
C ASN A 104 -10.65 1.84 4.40
N GLU A 105 -9.46 1.83 5.01
CA GLU A 105 -8.27 2.50 4.46
C GLU A 105 -7.86 2.00 3.07
N CYS A 106 -8.24 0.75 2.74
CA CYS A 106 -7.93 0.17 1.44
C CYS A 106 -8.67 0.85 0.29
N ILE A 107 -9.80 1.51 0.55
CA ILE A 107 -10.67 2.09 -0.46
C ILE A 107 -10.88 3.56 -0.14
N ARG A 108 -10.46 4.43 -1.04
CA ARG A 108 -10.58 5.88 -0.86
C ARG A 108 -11.24 6.53 -2.06
N ILE A 109 -11.85 7.66 -1.83
CA ILE A 109 -12.35 8.60 -2.84
C ILE A 109 -11.96 10.01 -2.41
N GLU A 110 -11.38 10.80 -3.33
CA GLU A 110 -10.95 12.17 -3.05
C GLU A 110 -10.01 12.28 -1.82
N GLY A 111 -9.19 11.24 -1.58
CA GLY A 111 -8.24 11.13 -0.46
C GLY A 111 -8.83 10.62 0.85
N GLU A 112 -10.15 10.52 0.97
CA GLU A 112 -10.84 10.07 2.17
C GLU A 112 -11.20 8.58 2.10
N SER A 113 -11.00 7.84 3.20
CA SER A 113 -11.38 6.44 3.29
C SER A 113 -12.89 6.25 3.17
N VAL A 114 -13.31 5.15 2.52
CA VAL A 114 -14.72 4.77 2.47
C VAL A 114 -15.32 4.75 3.89
N SER A 115 -16.52 5.29 4.06
CA SER A 115 -17.17 5.28 5.35
C SER A 115 -17.50 3.85 5.81
N GLU A 116 -17.53 3.62 7.12
CA GLU A 116 -17.97 2.33 7.68
C GLU A 116 -19.37 1.96 7.18
N GLY A 117 -20.26 2.95 7.10
CA GLY A 117 -21.62 2.77 6.60
C GLY A 117 -21.63 2.29 5.15
N ASP A 118 -20.88 2.94 4.24
CA ASP A 118 -20.80 2.54 2.83
C ASP A 118 -20.19 1.13 2.69
N MET A 119 -19.15 0.82 3.47
CA MET A 119 -18.54 -0.50 3.51
C MET A 119 -19.56 -1.57 3.90
N VAL A 120 -20.31 -1.36 4.99
CA VAL A 120 -21.33 -2.30 5.48
C VAL A 120 -22.46 -2.46 4.48
N PHE A 121 -22.91 -1.37 3.86
CA PHE A 121 -23.94 -1.40 2.81
C PHE A 121 -23.52 -2.27 1.63
N ILE A 122 -22.31 -2.06 1.11
CA ILE A 122 -21.78 -2.84 -0.01
C ILE A 122 -21.61 -4.31 0.39
N LEU A 123 -21.10 -4.56 1.61
CA LEU A 123 -20.98 -5.91 2.16
C LEU A 123 -22.33 -6.62 2.25
N SER A 124 -23.41 -5.92 2.60
CA SER A 124 -24.76 -6.51 2.64
C SER A 124 -25.25 -7.03 1.30
N LYS A 125 -24.79 -6.42 0.19
CA LYS A 125 -25.05 -6.89 -1.17
C LYS A 125 -24.15 -8.04 -1.59
N ILE A 126 -22.85 -7.97 -1.25
CA ILE A 126 -21.83 -8.93 -1.71
C ILE A 126 -21.93 -10.25 -0.95
N ARG A 127 -22.13 -10.22 0.38
CA ARG A 127 -22.15 -11.42 1.23
C ARG A 127 -23.09 -12.51 0.76
N PRO A 128 -24.37 -12.26 0.43
CA PRO A 128 -25.27 -13.30 -0.07
C PRO A 128 -24.79 -13.95 -1.39
N ILE A 129 -24.14 -13.17 -2.25
CA ILE A 129 -23.57 -13.66 -3.51
C ILE A 129 -22.41 -14.58 -3.23
N VAL A 130 -21.47 -14.17 -2.36
CA VAL A 130 -20.31 -14.98 -1.97
C VAL A 130 -20.72 -16.27 -1.27
N ASP A 131 -21.72 -16.23 -0.39
CA ASP A 131 -22.26 -17.41 0.29
C ASP A 131 -22.91 -18.39 -0.72
N SER A 132 -23.60 -17.87 -1.74
CA SER A 132 -24.13 -18.67 -2.87
C SER A 132 -23.00 -19.30 -3.68
N MET A 133 -21.96 -18.53 -4.05
CA MET A 133 -20.79 -19.04 -4.75
C MET A 133 -20.06 -20.13 -3.96
N ALA A 134 -19.95 -19.97 -2.64
CA ALA A 134 -19.35 -21.00 -1.77
C ALA A 134 -20.16 -22.30 -1.79
N SER A 135 -21.48 -22.21 -1.86
CA SER A 135 -22.38 -23.38 -2.00
C SER A 135 -22.20 -24.09 -3.34
N ASP A 136 -21.82 -23.35 -4.38
CA ASP A 136 -21.48 -23.87 -5.72
C ASP A 136 -20.02 -24.40 -5.79
N GLY A 137 -19.27 -24.36 -4.67
CA GLY A 137 -17.87 -24.81 -4.58
C GLY A 137 -16.83 -23.73 -4.93
N MET A 138 -17.26 -22.49 -5.18
CA MET A 138 -16.40 -21.34 -5.48
C MET A 138 -16.26 -20.44 -4.26
N GLN A 139 -15.23 -20.66 -3.46
CA GLN A 139 -14.99 -19.88 -2.25
C GLN A 139 -14.14 -18.66 -2.57
N CYS A 140 -14.64 -17.46 -2.30
CA CYS A 140 -13.88 -16.22 -2.42
C CYS A 140 -12.90 -16.03 -1.26
N THR A 141 -11.78 -15.40 -1.54
CA THR A 141 -10.82 -14.92 -0.55
C THR A 141 -11.23 -13.54 -0.04
N GLN A 142 -10.69 -13.13 1.12
CA GLN A 142 -10.88 -11.78 1.65
C GLN A 142 -10.47 -10.69 0.63
N PHE A 143 -9.36 -10.91 -0.09
CA PHE A 143 -8.87 -9.93 -1.05
C PHE A 143 -9.75 -9.83 -2.30
N GLU A 144 -10.32 -10.94 -2.79
CA GLU A 144 -11.32 -10.91 -3.87
C GLU A 144 -12.56 -10.12 -3.46
N VAL A 145 -13.05 -10.31 -2.23
CA VAL A 145 -14.19 -9.56 -1.71
C VAL A 145 -13.86 -8.06 -1.54
N LEU A 146 -12.69 -7.72 -0.97
CA LEU A 146 -12.27 -6.31 -0.86
C LEU A 146 -12.13 -5.64 -2.24
N THR A 147 -11.62 -6.35 -3.24
CA THR A 147 -11.53 -5.86 -4.61
C THR A 147 -12.92 -5.61 -5.22
N ALA A 148 -13.87 -6.51 -4.97
CA ALA A 148 -15.26 -6.33 -5.43
C ALA A 148 -15.93 -5.14 -4.74
N ILE A 149 -15.70 -4.94 -3.43
CA ILE A 149 -16.19 -3.77 -2.70
C ILE A 149 -15.64 -2.48 -3.33
N ALA A 150 -14.35 -2.45 -3.67
CA ALA A 150 -13.75 -1.27 -4.28
C ALA A 150 -14.40 -0.92 -5.63
N PHE A 151 -14.59 -1.91 -6.51
CA PHE A 151 -15.25 -1.67 -7.81
C PHE A 151 -16.69 -1.24 -7.65
N GLU A 152 -17.47 -1.90 -6.78
CA GLU A 152 -18.85 -1.50 -6.48
C GLU A 152 -18.92 -0.07 -5.93
N PHE A 153 -18.02 0.28 -4.99
CA PHE A 153 -17.96 1.62 -4.41
C PHE A 153 -17.64 2.68 -5.47
N PHE A 154 -16.60 2.48 -6.28
CA PHE A 154 -16.21 3.45 -7.32
C PHE A 154 -17.32 3.64 -8.36
N SER A 155 -18.02 2.56 -8.73
CA SER A 155 -19.18 2.64 -9.60
C SER A 155 -20.33 3.43 -8.96
N MET A 156 -20.64 3.16 -7.68
CA MET A 156 -21.71 3.84 -6.95
C MET A 156 -21.48 5.34 -6.78
N VAL A 157 -20.23 5.75 -6.53
CA VAL A 157 -19.87 7.16 -6.34
C VAL A 157 -19.55 7.86 -7.65
N GLU A 158 -19.66 7.18 -8.80
CA GLU A 158 -19.33 7.71 -10.11
C GLU A 158 -17.93 8.33 -10.14
N ALA A 159 -16.91 7.55 -9.69
CA ALA A 159 -15.52 7.99 -9.73
C ALA A 159 -15.08 8.29 -11.17
N ASP A 160 -14.42 9.43 -11.41
CA ASP A 160 -13.90 9.80 -12.73
C ASP A 160 -12.79 8.84 -13.19
N ILE A 161 -11.96 8.40 -12.26
CA ILE A 161 -10.86 7.45 -12.47
C ILE A 161 -10.46 6.81 -11.13
N ALA A 162 -10.02 5.55 -11.16
CA ALA A 162 -9.54 4.84 -9.98
C ALA A 162 -8.09 4.36 -10.13
N VAL A 163 -7.29 4.51 -9.09
CA VAL A 163 -5.93 3.96 -9.00
C VAL A 163 -5.98 2.63 -8.26
N ILE A 164 -5.70 1.54 -8.97
CA ILE A 164 -5.87 0.17 -8.46
C ILE A 164 -4.51 -0.46 -8.20
N GLU A 165 -4.19 -0.73 -6.94
CA GLU A 165 -2.99 -1.45 -6.54
C GLU A 165 -3.18 -2.97 -6.69
N VAL A 166 -2.22 -3.63 -7.33
CA VAL A 166 -2.12 -5.10 -7.38
C VAL A 166 -1.75 -5.64 -5.99
N GLY A 167 -2.48 -6.63 -5.50
CA GLY A 167 -2.15 -7.29 -4.25
C GLY A 167 -0.84 -8.09 -4.34
N MET A 168 -0.74 -9.00 -5.32
CA MET A 168 0.46 -9.82 -5.51
C MET A 168 0.67 -10.20 -6.98
N GLY A 169 1.91 -10.03 -7.46
CA GLY A 169 2.27 -10.40 -8.82
C GLY A 169 1.66 -9.46 -9.85
N GLY A 170 0.57 -9.84 -10.47
CA GLY A 170 -0.17 -9.06 -11.45
C GLY A 170 -1.04 -9.94 -12.34
N ARG A 171 -0.44 -10.86 -13.11
CA ARG A 171 -1.11 -11.71 -14.12
C ARG A 171 -2.36 -12.43 -13.61
N LEU A 172 -2.27 -13.01 -12.41
CA LEU A 172 -3.33 -13.81 -11.79
C LEU A 172 -3.90 -13.14 -10.53
N ASP A 173 -3.59 -11.85 -10.34
CA ASP A 173 -4.16 -11.05 -9.27
C ASP A 173 -5.61 -10.71 -9.58
N CYS A 174 -6.49 -10.76 -8.59
CA CYS A 174 -7.92 -10.54 -8.79
C CYS A 174 -8.24 -9.12 -9.30
N THR A 175 -7.34 -8.15 -9.12
CA THR A 175 -7.49 -6.81 -9.71
C THR A 175 -7.31 -6.80 -11.23
N ASN A 176 -6.70 -7.84 -11.82
CA ASN A 176 -6.39 -7.90 -13.26
C ASN A 176 -7.61 -8.27 -14.16
N VAL A 177 -8.80 -8.00 -13.68
CA VAL A 177 -10.07 -8.13 -14.42
C VAL A 177 -10.45 -6.85 -15.16
N ILE A 178 -9.69 -5.79 -15.03
CA ILE A 178 -9.89 -4.49 -15.68
C ILE A 178 -9.03 -4.33 -16.94
N ILE A 179 -9.44 -3.42 -17.81
CA ILE A 179 -8.61 -2.86 -18.88
C ILE A 179 -8.34 -1.41 -18.49
N PRO A 180 -7.15 -1.11 -17.93
CA PRO A 180 -6.85 0.23 -17.44
C PRO A 180 -6.51 1.19 -18.60
N ASP A 181 -6.56 2.50 -18.32
CA ASP A 181 -6.04 3.54 -19.23
C ASP A 181 -4.50 3.55 -19.23
N VAL A 182 -3.89 3.22 -18.08
CA VAL A 182 -2.43 3.15 -17.90
C VAL A 182 -2.08 1.98 -16.98
N SER A 183 -1.07 1.20 -17.35
CA SER A 183 -0.45 0.23 -16.46
C SER A 183 0.85 0.81 -15.90
N VAL A 184 1.13 0.54 -14.63
CA VAL A 184 2.38 0.92 -13.98
C VAL A 184 3.06 -0.32 -13.39
N ILE A 185 4.31 -0.57 -13.75
CA ILE A 185 5.14 -1.58 -13.09
C ILE A 185 6.30 -0.85 -12.41
N ASN A 186 6.12 -0.55 -11.13
CA ASN A 186 7.14 0.11 -10.33
C ASN A 186 8.40 -0.78 -10.25
N ASN A 187 9.20 -0.73 -9.22
CA ASN A 187 10.36 -1.60 -9.12
C ASN A 187 9.98 -3.09 -9.05
N VAL A 188 10.84 -3.95 -9.55
CA VAL A 188 10.76 -5.40 -9.43
C VAL A 188 11.97 -5.88 -8.62
N GLY A 189 11.69 -6.55 -7.51
CA GLY A 189 12.69 -7.14 -6.61
C GLY A 189 12.33 -8.58 -6.27
N MET A 190 13.25 -9.28 -5.60
CA MET A 190 13.03 -10.63 -5.12
C MET A 190 12.05 -10.65 -3.95
N GLU A 191 10.81 -10.98 -4.26
CA GLU A 191 9.72 -11.09 -3.27
C GLU A 191 8.82 -12.26 -3.61
N HIS A 192 8.10 -12.80 -2.61
CA HIS A 192 7.11 -13.86 -2.80
C HIS A 192 7.59 -15.00 -3.71
N THR A 193 8.86 -15.39 -3.59
CA THR A 193 9.53 -16.36 -4.49
C THR A 193 8.85 -17.72 -4.53
N GLY A 194 8.17 -18.12 -3.44
CA GLY A 194 7.37 -19.34 -3.40
C GLY A 194 6.12 -19.33 -4.30
N PHE A 195 5.72 -18.14 -4.79
CA PHE A 195 4.52 -17.96 -5.60
C PHE A 195 4.81 -17.37 -6.98
N LEU A 196 5.72 -16.40 -7.06
CA LEU A 196 5.96 -15.61 -8.29
C LEU A 196 7.11 -16.15 -9.13
N GLY A 197 7.95 -17.04 -8.56
CA GLY A 197 9.13 -17.59 -9.21
C GLY A 197 10.44 -17.29 -8.47
N GLY A 198 11.50 -17.99 -8.83
CA GLY A 198 12.81 -17.93 -8.18
C GLY A 198 13.78 -16.94 -8.81
N THR A 199 13.40 -16.26 -9.90
CA THR A 199 14.24 -15.30 -10.62
C THR A 199 13.52 -13.96 -10.81
N LEU A 200 14.29 -12.89 -11.05
CA LEU A 200 13.74 -11.56 -11.35
C LEU A 200 12.89 -11.57 -12.62
N GLU A 201 13.30 -12.35 -13.64
CA GLU A 201 12.55 -12.49 -14.89
C GLU A 201 11.18 -13.15 -14.68
N GLU A 202 11.12 -14.22 -13.86
CA GLU A 202 9.83 -14.87 -13.54
C GLU A 202 8.91 -13.91 -12.81
N ILE A 203 9.41 -13.17 -11.83
CA ILE A 203 8.65 -12.18 -11.08
C ILE A 203 8.21 -11.03 -12.02
N ALA A 204 9.10 -10.53 -12.89
CA ALA A 204 8.80 -9.50 -13.89
C ALA A 204 7.70 -9.98 -14.85
N TYR A 205 7.74 -11.24 -15.30
CA TYR A 205 6.72 -11.83 -16.16
C TYR A 205 5.34 -11.89 -15.49
N GLN A 206 5.29 -12.21 -14.18
CA GLN A 206 4.02 -12.17 -13.43
C GLN A 206 3.46 -10.75 -13.34
N LYS A 207 4.32 -9.75 -13.08
CA LYS A 207 3.90 -8.35 -13.02
C LYS A 207 3.50 -7.80 -14.40
N ALA A 208 4.22 -8.17 -15.45
CA ALA A 208 3.90 -7.81 -16.85
C ALA A 208 2.47 -8.23 -17.26
N GLY A 209 1.86 -9.20 -16.57
CA GLY A 209 0.50 -9.66 -16.85
C GLY A 209 -0.59 -8.58 -16.71
N ILE A 210 -0.31 -7.42 -16.09
CA ILE A 210 -1.24 -6.28 -16.05
C ILE A 210 -1.19 -5.41 -17.32
N MET A 211 -0.14 -5.52 -18.13
CA MET A 211 -0.07 -4.84 -19.42
C MET A 211 -1.18 -5.31 -20.34
N LYS A 212 -1.74 -4.41 -21.14
CA LYS A 212 -2.78 -4.72 -22.12
C LYS A 212 -2.38 -4.20 -23.52
N PRO A 213 -2.84 -4.85 -24.60
CA PRO A 213 -2.58 -4.37 -25.96
C PRO A 213 -3.07 -2.93 -26.16
N GLY A 214 -2.20 -2.07 -26.65
CA GLY A 214 -2.53 -0.66 -26.94
C GLY A 214 -2.59 0.25 -25.71
N VAL A 215 -2.52 -0.28 -24.48
CA VAL A 215 -2.54 0.51 -23.22
C VAL A 215 -1.11 0.85 -22.84
N PRO A 216 -0.74 2.13 -22.58
CA PRO A 216 0.59 2.50 -22.16
C PRO A 216 0.97 1.88 -20.81
N CYS A 217 2.25 1.50 -20.71
CA CYS A 217 2.84 1.00 -19.45
C CYS A 217 4.02 1.87 -19.05
N VAL A 218 4.08 2.29 -17.80
CA VAL A 218 5.18 3.04 -17.21
C VAL A 218 5.99 2.15 -16.28
N THR A 219 7.32 2.21 -16.34
CA THR A 219 8.20 1.45 -15.46
C THR A 219 9.49 2.20 -15.14
N ILE A 220 10.06 1.94 -13.94
CA ILE A 220 11.37 2.48 -13.51
C ILE A 220 12.48 1.40 -13.54
N ASN A 221 12.15 0.20 -13.99
CA ASN A 221 13.07 -0.92 -13.97
C ASN A 221 14.22 -0.75 -14.99
N ARG A 222 15.34 -1.41 -14.70
CA ARG A 222 16.57 -1.37 -15.52
C ARG A 222 16.99 -2.78 -15.91
N ASP A 223 17.99 -2.83 -16.78
CA ASP A 223 18.77 -4.01 -17.14
C ASP A 223 17.90 -5.20 -17.57
N GLU A 224 18.12 -6.36 -16.96
CA GLU A 224 17.41 -7.60 -17.28
C GLU A 224 15.89 -7.52 -17.03
N VAL A 225 15.48 -6.86 -15.96
CA VAL A 225 14.06 -6.67 -15.66
C VAL A 225 13.38 -5.84 -16.73
N TYR A 226 13.98 -4.70 -17.11
CA TYR A 226 13.45 -3.87 -18.19
C TYR A 226 13.39 -4.64 -19.51
N SER A 227 14.46 -5.39 -19.85
CA SER A 227 14.49 -6.19 -21.07
C SER A 227 13.38 -7.23 -21.13
N CYS A 228 13.05 -7.87 -20.00
CA CYS A 228 11.94 -8.79 -19.88
C CYS A 228 10.59 -8.08 -20.11
N LEU A 229 10.37 -6.93 -19.42
CA LEU A 229 9.16 -6.13 -19.57
C LEU A 229 8.98 -5.60 -20.99
N GLU A 230 10.05 -5.09 -21.60
CA GLU A 230 10.05 -4.58 -22.98
C GLU A 230 9.73 -5.67 -24.00
N SER A 231 10.32 -6.87 -23.80
CA SER A 231 10.05 -8.01 -24.68
C SER A 231 8.57 -8.42 -24.63
N TYR A 232 8.01 -8.51 -23.44
CA TYR A 232 6.59 -8.82 -23.25
C TYR A 232 5.69 -7.71 -23.84
N ALA A 233 6.03 -6.44 -23.59
CA ALA A 233 5.30 -5.30 -24.13
C ALA A 233 5.25 -5.32 -25.68
N LYS A 234 6.39 -5.62 -26.33
CA LYS A 234 6.46 -5.79 -27.78
C LYS A 234 5.60 -6.95 -28.29
N GLU A 235 5.61 -8.09 -27.57
CA GLU A 235 4.82 -9.27 -27.94
C GLU A 235 3.32 -8.95 -28.01
N ILE A 236 2.81 -8.21 -27.02
CA ILE A 236 1.37 -7.91 -26.91
C ILE A 236 0.97 -6.58 -27.57
N GLY A 237 1.93 -5.77 -28.04
CA GLY A 237 1.64 -4.44 -28.61
C GLY A 237 1.31 -3.37 -27.57
N CYS A 238 1.92 -3.42 -26.38
CA CYS A 238 1.80 -2.44 -25.30
C CYS A 238 2.88 -1.36 -25.47
N PRO A 239 2.55 -0.06 -25.57
CA PRO A 239 3.54 1.01 -25.51
C PRO A 239 4.16 1.04 -24.11
N ILE A 240 5.50 1.07 -24.02
CA ILE A 240 6.20 1.11 -22.74
C ILE A 240 7.07 2.36 -22.62
N THR A 241 6.89 3.09 -21.50
CA THR A 241 7.70 4.26 -21.13
C THR A 241 8.59 3.90 -19.95
N ARG A 242 9.89 4.13 -20.09
CA ARG A 242 10.85 3.90 -19.02
C ARG A 242 11.22 5.21 -18.34
N VAL A 243 10.97 5.30 -17.03
CA VAL A 243 11.54 6.33 -16.16
C VAL A 243 13.03 6.01 -15.98
N ASN A 244 13.91 6.94 -16.33
CA ASN A 244 15.33 6.78 -16.03
C ASN A 244 15.65 7.40 -14.67
N PRO A 245 16.04 6.62 -13.65
CA PRO A 245 16.37 7.15 -12.33
C PRO A 245 17.55 8.14 -12.32
N ASP A 246 18.38 8.17 -13.38
CA ASP A 246 19.49 9.12 -13.51
C ASP A 246 19.01 10.53 -13.91
N ASP A 247 17.76 10.67 -14.37
CA ASP A 247 17.13 11.95 -14.67
C ASP A 247 16.49 12.59 -13.42
N ILE A 248 16.61 11.94 -12.25
CA ILE A 248 16.07 12.41 -10.98
C ILE A 248 17.21 12.98 -10.14
N GLU A 249 17.24 14.29 -9.96
CA GLU A 249 18.17 14.99 -9.08
C GLU A 249 17.47 15.29 -7.74
N ILE A 250 18.00 14.77 -6.64
CA ILE A 250 17.48 15.05 -5.30
C ILE A 250 18.14 16.29 -4.75
N ILE A 251 17.37 17.33 -4.45
CA ILE A 251 17.81 18.62 -3.96
C ILE A 251 17.90 18.62 -2.45
N SER A 252 16.86 18.12 -1.76
CA SER A 252 16.82 17.98 -0.31
C SER A 252 16.00 16.75 0.10
N ASN A 253 16.27 16.23 1.29
CA ASN A 253 15.54 15.12 1.90
C ASN A 253 15.28 15.48 3.35
N GLU A 254 14.05 15.91 3.65
CA GLU A 254 13.65 16.49 4.91
C GLU A 254 12.74 15.53 5.72
N VAL A 255 12.37 15.94 6.92
CA VAL A 255 11.53 15.13 7.85
C VAL A 255 10.17 14.77 7.28
N ASP A 256 9.60 15.64 6.46
CA ASP A 256 8.23 15.58 5.94
C ASP A 256 8.12 15.56 4.42
N ARG A 257 9.24 15.72 3.70
CA ARG A 257 9.24 15.83 2.24
C ARG A 257 10.60 15.50 1.62
N VAL A 258 10.57 15.25 0.33
CA VAL A 258 11.76 15.27 -0.53
C VAL A 258 11.56 16.29 -1.64
N GLU A 259 12.62 17.04 -1.96
CA GLU A 259 12.64 17.99 -3.08
C GLU A 259 13.50 17.43 -4.20
N MET A 260 13.01 17.51 -5.43
CA MET A 260 13.70 16.94 -6.60
C MET A 260 13.54 17.80 -7.86
N ILE A 261 14.48 17.63 -8.77
CA ILE A 261 14.32 18.04 -10.17
C ILE A 261 14.13 16.78 -11.02
N TYR A 262 13.10 16.77 -11.85
CA TYR A 262 12.82 15.72 -12.81
C TYR A 262 12.47 16.35 -14.17
N LYS A 263 13.18 15.94 -15.23
CA LYS A 263 13.04 16.52 -16.59
C LYS A 263 13.15 18.05 -16.64
N GLY A 264 13.94 18.64 -15.73
CA GLY A 264 14.18 20.08 -15.67
C GLY A 264 13.18 20.87 -14.83
N GLU A 265 12.12 20.23 -14.33
CA GLU A 265 11.11 20.84 -13.48
C GLU A 265 11.37 20.50 -12.01
N PHE A 266 11.12 21.47 -11.12
CA PHE A 266 11.27 21.31 -9.68
C PHE A 266 9.96 20.81 -9.04
N TYR A 267 10.07 19.80 -8.18
CA TYR A 267 8.94 19.24 -7.44
C TYR A 267 9.27 19.09 -5.96
N THR A 268 8.26 19.40 -5.12
CA THR A 268 8.22 19.02 -3.72
C THR A 268 7.28 17.82 -3.58
N VAL A 269 7.74 16.73 -2.98
CA VAL A 269 6.94 15.54 -2.71
C VAL A 269 6.67 15.46 -1.21
N GLY A 270 5.42 15.48 -0.78
CA GLY A 270 5.00 15.53 0.63
C GLY A 270 5.26 14.22 1.42
N LEU A 271 6.20 13.40 0.95
CA LEU A 271 6.67 12.19 1.61
C LEU A 271 8.20 12.23 1.70
N PRO A 272 8.81 11.91 2.87
CA PRO A 272 10.25 11.87 3.03
C PRO A 272 10.86 10.61 2.40
N GLY A 273 12.13 10.72 2.01
CA GLY A 273 12.95 9.62 1.52
C GLY A 273 13.19 9.64 0.00
N ARG A 274 14.42 9.28 -0.39
CA ARG A 274 14.84 9.25 -1.81
C ARG A 274 14.03 8.32 -2.69
N MET A 275 13.47 7.25 -2.09
CA MET A 275 12.58 6.35 -2.82
C MET A 275 11.30 7.05 -3.25
N GLN A 276 10.85 8.07 -2.51
CA GLN A 276 9.64 8.80 -2.86
C GLN A 276 9.87 9.72 -4.07
N ALA A 277 11.08 10.24 -4.27
CA ALA A 277 11.44 10.96 -5.51
C ALA A 277 11.32 10.06 -6.75
N ARG A 278 11.73 8.78 -6.63
CA ARG A 278 11.58 7.79 -7.70
C ARG A 278 10.12 7.42 -7.94
N ASN A 279 9.35 7.22 -6.87
CA ASN A 279 7.92 6.94 -6.97
C ASN A 279 7.17 8.12 -7.60
N ALA A 280 7.56 9.37 -7.27
CA ALA A 280 6.99 10.58 -7.86
C ALA A 280 7.27 10.69 -9.36
N ALA A 281 8.47 10.38 -9.80
CA ALA A 281 8.79 10.36 -11.24
C ALA A 281 7.93 9.32 -11.99
N VAL A 282 7.67 8.15 -11.39
CA VAL A 282 6.76 7.15 -11.96
C VAL A 282 5.32 7.65 -11.98
N ALA A 283 4.85 8.31 -10.91
CA ALA A 283 3.51 8.88 -10.85
C ALA A 283 3.30 9.98 -11.90
N ILE A 284 4.30 10.88 -12.07
CA ILE A 284 4.30 11.92 -13.12
C ILE A 284 4.15 11.30 -14.51
N GLU A 285 4.97 10.30 -14.84
CA GLU A 285 4.89 9.65 -16.15
C GLU A 285 3.57 8.90 -16.34
N ALA A 286 3.01 8.30 -15.28
CA ALA A 286 1.74 7.60 -15.35
C ALA A 286 0.59 8.55 -15.68
N VAL A 287 0.47 9.69 -14.99
CA VAL A 287 -0.59 10.65 -15.27
C VAL A 287 -0.39 11.38 -16.61
N SER A 288 0.86 11.52 -17.07
CA SER A 288 1.19 12.07 -18.40
C SER A 288 0.73 11.15 -19.54
N CYS A 289 0.42 9.89 -19.27
CA CYS A 289 -0.18 8.96 -20.23
C CYS A 289 -1.70 9.14 -20.40
N LEU A 290 -2.31 10.16 -19.79
CA LEU A 290 -3.72 10.53 -19.90
C LEU A 290 -3.88 11.83 -20.72
N PRO A 291 -3.67 11.81 -22.04
CA PRO A 291 -3.58 13.04 -22.85
C PRO A 291 -4.86 13.86 -22.86
N GLU A 292 -6.02 13.26 -22.68
CA GLU A 292 -7.31 13.95 -22.59
C GLU A 292 -7.47 14.81 -21.35
N PHE A 293 -6.66 14.58 -20.31
CA PHE A 293 -6.64 15.37 -19.08
C PHE A 293 -5.39 16.23 -18.91
N ALA A 294 -4.50 16.29 -19.93
CA ALA A 294 -3.24 17.00 -19.84
C ALA A 294 -3.41 18.46 -19.41
N ASP A 295 -4.35 19.19 -20.02
CA ASP A 295 -4.63 20.59 -19.71
C ASP A 295 -5.03 20.83 -18.24
N THR A 296 -5.57 19.79 -17.58
CA THR A 296 -6.00 19.84 -16.18
C THR A 296 -4.92 19.32 -15.23
N ILE A 297 -4.20 18.27 -15.64
CA ILE A 297 -3.20 17.60 -14.79
C ILE A 297 -1.90 18.42 -14.73
N GLU A 298 -1.35 18.85 -15.87
CA GLU A 298 -0.04 19.53 -15.92
C GLU A 298 0.07 20.73 -14.96
N PRO A 299 -0.90 21.64 -14.87
CA PRO A 299 -0.82 22.78 -13.96
C PRO A 299 -0.84 22.39 -12.48
N ASN A 300 -1.41 21.24 -12.14
CA ASN A 300 -1.66 20.78 -10.77
C ASN A 300 -0.72 19.68 -10.29
N LEU A 301 0.21 19.22 -11.14
CA LEU A 301 1.19 18.18 -10.82
C LEU A 301 2.00 18.49 -9.56
N SER A 302 2.58 19.68 -9.48
CA SER A 302 3.43 20.09 -8.36
C SER A 302 2.64 20.20 -7.06
N GLU A 303 1.41 20.72 -7.13
CA GLU A 303 0.52 20.85 -6.00
C GLU A 303 0.09 19.48 -5.47
N GLY A 304 -0.36 18.60 -6.34
CA GLY A 304 -0.75 17.24 -5.99
C GLY A 304 0.38 16.43 -5.36
N LEU A 305 1.60 16.53 -5.87
CA LEU A 305 2.76 15.88 -5.25
C LEU A 305 3.10 16.45 -3.88
N SER A 306 2.94 17.76 -3.68
CA SER A 306 3.23 18.41 -2.39
C SER A 306 2.21 18.06 -1.30
N TRP A 307 0.98 17.75 -1.67
CA TRP A 307 -0.11 17.39 -0.76
C TRP A 307 -0.17 15.92 -0.41
N VAL A 308 0.57 15.05 -1.12
CA VAL A 308 0.50 13.61 -0.89
C VAL A 308 0.81 13.27 0.57
N SER A 309 -0.05 12.45 1.17
CA SER A 309 0.14 11.88 2.49
C SER A 309 -0.04 10.37 2.42
N TRP A 310 0.88 9.62 3.03
CA TRP A 310 0.79 8.17 3.05
C TRP A 310 1.31 7.63 4.39
N PRO A 311 0.46 7.00 5.20
CA PRO A 311 0.84 6.57 6.53
C PRO A 311 2.02 5.59 6.53
N CYS A 312 2.83 5.66 7.59
CA CYS A 312 3.92 4.73 7.84
C CYS A 312 4.96 4.63 6.70
N ARG A 313 5.30 5.77 6.08
CA ARG A 313 6.44 5.92 5.16
C ARG A 313 7.41 6.94 5.73
N MET A 314 8.34 6.47 6.57
CA MET A 314 9.21 7.31 7.39
C MET A 314 8.44 8.43 8.12
N GLN A 315 7.21 8.13 8.50
CA GLN A 315 6.28 9.08 9.10
C GLN A 315 6.75 9.48 10.50
N LYS A 316 7.18 10.72 10.64
CA LYS A 316 7.45 11.33 11.94
C LYS A 316 6.14 11.71 12.61
N LEU A 317 5.86 11.14 13.77
CA LEU A 317 4.65 11.50 14.52
C LEU A 317 4.81 12.88 15.16
N MET A 318 3.77 13.71 14.99
CA MET A 318 3.81 15.10 15.49
C MET A 318 3.88 15.15 17.01
N GLY A 319 4.88 15.83 17.53
CA GLY A 319 5.10 15.98 18.97
C GLY A 319 5.77 14.78 19.66
N GLU A 320 5.97 13.66 18.94
CA GLU A 320 6.56 12.44 19.49
C GLU A 320 7.93 12.13 18.87
N PRO A 321 8.88 11.56 19.59
CA PRO A 321 10.16 11.15 19.03
C PRO A 321 10.07 9.80 18.27
N ILE A 322 8.96 9.54 17.58
CA ILE A 322 8.65 8.26 16.93
C ILE A 322 8.60 8.46 15.43
N ILE A 323 9.25 7.55 14.70
CA ILE A 323 9.23 7.41 13.24
C ILE A 323 8.62 6.05 12.94
N LEU A 324 7.55 6.04 12.14
CA LEU A 324 6.90 4.81 11.69
C LEU A 324 7.24 4.51 10.23
N ASP A 325 7.63 3.28 9.97
CA ASP A 325 7.87 2.79 8.62
C ASP A 325 7.47 1.31 8.50
N VAL A 326 7.04 0.86 7.31
CA VAL A 326 6.59 -0.53 7.08
C VAL A 326 7.57 -1.35 6.24
N THR A 327 8.77 -0.89 6.07
CA THR A 327 9.82 -1.59 5.32
C THR A 327 10.06 -2.98 5.88
N HIS A 328 10.07 -3.98 4.98
CA HIS A 328 10.24 -5.38 5.32
C HIS A 328 11.05 -6.17 4.27
N THR A 329 11.53 -5.46 3.23
CA THR A 329 12.42 -6.02 2.19
C THR A 329 13.85 -5.57 2.42
N LEU A 330 14.83 -6.33 1.91
CA LEU A 330 16.25 -5.98 2.04
C LEU A 330 16.57 -4.65 1.33
N ASP A 331 16.02 -4.44 0.14
CA ASP A 331 16.27 -3.22 -0.64
C ASP A 331 15.57 -2.01 -0.02
N GLY A 332 14.36 -2.19 0.50
CA GLY A 332 13.68 -1.18 1.32
C GLY A 332 14.50 -0.80 2.54
N ALA A 333 15.05 -1.78 3.28
CA ALA A 333 15.88 -1.52 4.47
C ALA A 333 17.16 -0.74 4.15
N LYS A 334 17.82 -1.02 3.00
CA LYS A 334 18.98 -0.26 2.54
C LYS A 334 18.65 1.20 2.25
N CYS A 335 17.49 1.46 1.63
CA CYS A 335 17.03 2.82 1.36
C CYS A 335 16.65 3.54 2.66
N LEU A 336 15.80 2.91 3.47
CA LEU A 336 15.37 3.44 4.76
C LEU A 336 16.57 3.80 5.66
N SER A 337 17.55 2.92 5.76
CA SER A 337 18.74 3.14 6.60
C SER A 337 19.51 4.40 6.19
N LYS A 338 19.66 4.65 4.88
CA LYS A 338 20.35 5.86 4.38
C LYS A 338 19.56 7.13 4.66
N ASP A 339 18.26 7.09 4.39
CA ASP A 339 17.40 8.26 4.54
C ASP A 339 17.21 8.61 6.02
N VAL A 340 17.03 7.62 6.91
CA VAL A 340 16.95 7.85 8.36
C VAL A 340 18.27 8.36 8.91
N GLU A 341 19.42 7.81 8.50
CA GLU A 341 20.74 8.29 8.96
C GLU A 341 21.00 9.74 8.54
N GLU A 342 20.58 10.13 7.33
CA GLU A 342 20.73 11.49 6.82
C GLU A 342 19.84 12.48 7.56
N ILE A 343 18.56 12.14 7.77
CA ILE A 343 17.57 13.06 8.33
C ILE A 343 17.63 13.12 9.87
N TYR A 344 17.85 11.97 10.52
CA TYR A 344 17.69 11.82 11.97
C TYR A 344 18.98 11.39 12.67
N GLY A 345 20.00 10.94 11.96
CA GLY A 345 21.20 10.31 12.53
C GLY A 345 20.93 8.89 13.04
N LYS A 346 21.51 8.55 14.19
CA LYS A 346 21.25 7.26 14.84
C LYS A 346 19.91 7.26 15.56
N VAL A 347 19.33 6.07 15.69
CA VAL A 347 17.99 5.87 16.27
C VAL A 347 18.00 4.75 17.31
N VAL A 348 17.01 4.71 18.17
CA VAL A 348 16.63 3.49 18.88
C VAL A 348 15.67 2.71 17.97
N LEU A 349 16.00 1.45 17.69
CA LEU A 349 15.24 0.61 16.75
C LEU A 349 14.26 -0.29 17.48
N VAL A 350 12.98 -0.26 17.10
CA VAL A 350 11.95 -1.26 17.41
C VAL A 350 11.70 -2.07 16.15
N LEU A 351 12.02 -3.36 16.16
CA LEU A 351 11.93 -4.23 14.99
C LEU A 351 11.00 -5.42 15.24
N GLY A 352 9.99 -5.57 14.38
CA GLY A 352 9.11 -6.74 14.33
C GLY A 352 8.90 -7.22 12.90
N MET A 353 9.18 -8.50 12.61
CA MET A 353 9.13 -9.02 11.24
C MET A 353 8.23 -10.26 11.13
N LEU A 354 7.81 -10.55 9.89
CA LEU A 354 7.10 -11.77 9.55
C LEU A 354 8.10 -12.86 9.13
N SER A 355 7.72 -14.14 9.35
CA SER A 355 8.61 -15.30 9.19
C SER A 355 9.03 -15.58 7.74
N ASP A 356 8.27 -15.08 6.77
CA ASP A 356 8.52 -15.24 5.33
C ASP A 356 9.50 -14.21 4.74
N LYS A 357 10.06 -13.31 5.57
CA LYS A 357 10.93 -12.22 5.12
C LYS A 357 12.42 -12.52 5.34
N ASN A 358 13.28 -11.77 4.66
CA ASN A 358 14.72 -11.88 4.82
C ASN A 358 15.18 -11.17 6.11
N ILE A 359 14.95 -11.83 7.26
CA ILE A 359 15.22 -11.28 8.59
C ILE A 359 16.72 -10.99 8.76
N ASP A 360 17.59 -11.88 8.30
CA ASP A 360 19.04 -11.75 8.45
C ASP A 360 19.57 -10.51 7.73
N GLY A 361 19.24 -10.35 6.44
CA GLY A 361 19.69 -9.21 5.66
C GLY A 361 19.12 -7.87 6.13
N VAL A 362 17.85 -7.83 6.56
CA VAL A 362 17.24 -6.62 7.13
C VAL A 362 17.89 -6.26 8.45
N SER A 363 18.14 -7.25 9.33
CA SER A 363 18.82 -7.04 10.62
C SER A 363 20.24 -6.50 10.43
N GLU A 364 21.02 -7.06 9.48
CA GLU A 364 22.36 -6.58 9.17
C GLU A 364 22.37 -5.10 8.77
N VAL A 365 21.41 -4.69 7.96
CA VAL A 365 21.33 -3.31 7.46
C VAL A 365 20.91 -2.36 8.57
N LEU A 366 19.80 -2.65 9.27
CA LEU A 366 19.21 -1.74 10.25
C LEU A 366 19.99 -1.67 11.55
N SER A 367 20.74 -2.72 11.93
CA SER A 367 21.61 -2.71 13.11
C SER A 367 22.64 -1.59 13.07
N LYS A 368 23.15 -1.25 11.89
CA LYS A 368 24.15 -0.20 11.69
C LYS A 368 23.64 1.20 12.00
N LEU A 369 22.33 1.38 11.93
CA LEU A 369 21.63 2.64 12.22
C LEU A 369 21.33 2.79 13.71
N ALA A 370 21.17 1.68 14.43
CA ALA A 370 20.68 1.67 15.80
C ALA A 370 21.77 1.96 16.84
N VAL A 371 21.43 2.72 17.88
CA VAL A 371 22.20 2.82 19.13
C VAL A 371 21.78 1.71 20.10
N LYS A 372 20.53 1.26 20.00
CA LYS A 372 19.93 0.19 20.79
C LYS A 372 18.80 -0.45 20.00
N VAL A 373 18.58 -1.74 20.19
CA VAL A 373 17.57 -2.52 19.48
C VAL A 373 16.60 -3.19 20.45
N PHE A 374 15.31 -3.00 20.19
CA PHE A 374 14.22 -3.72 20.82
C PHE A 374 13.53 -4.60 19.78
N ILE A 375 13.46 -5.90 20.06
CA ILE A 375 12.77 -6.87 19.20
C ILE A 375 11.45 -7.25 19.84
N ALA A 376 10.39 -7.26 19.05
CA ALA A 376 9.09 -7.75 19.49
C ALA A 376 8.34 -8.44 18.34
N PRO A 377 7.62 -9.53 18.63
CA PRO A 377 6.75 -10.13 17.63
C PRO A 377 5.55 -9.22 17.37
N PRO A 378 5.19 -8.92 16.11
CA PRO A 378 3.91 -8.31 15.81
C PRO A 378 2.76 -9.27 16.11
N ALA A 379 1.57 -8.73 16.40
CA ALA A 379 0.34 -9.50 16.68
C ALA A 379 -0.17 -10.18 15.39
N SER A 380 0.53 -11.22 14.96
CA SER A 380 0.23 -11.94 13.72
C SER A 380 0.59 -13.43 13.86
N PRO A 381 -0.24 -14.36 13.34
CA PRO A 381 0.14 -15.78 13.27
C PRO A 381 1.34 -16.02 12.36
N ARG A 382 1.71 -15.06 11.52
CA ARG A 382 2.88 -15.10 10.65
C ARG A 382 4.11 -14.41 11.25
N ALA A 383 4.05 -13.97 12.52
CA ALA A 383 5.20 -13.35 13.18
C ALA A 383 6.42 -14.29 13.15
N ALA A 384 7.59 -13.73 12.92
CA ALA A 384 8.84 -14.46 13.07
C ALA A 384 9.04 -14.87 14.54
N SER A 385 9.74 -15.99 14.75
CA SER A 385 10.11 -16.40 16.11
C SER A 385 10.91 -15.31 16.81
N PRO A 386 10.46 -14.82 17.97
CA PRO A 386 11.15 -13.75 18.68
C PRO A 386 12.58 -14.15 19.06
N GLN A 387 12.79 -15.42 19.40
CA GLN A 387 14.11 -15.98 19.75
C GLN A 387 15.05 -15.99 18.55
N ASP A 388 14.55 -16.43 17.38
CA ASP A 388 15.35 -16.47 16.16
C ASP A 388 15.76 -15.03 15.74
N MET A 389 14.81 -14.08 15.82
CA MET A 389 15.09 -12.67 15.55
C MET A 389 16.16 -12.12 16.51
N LEU A 390 16.08 -12.45 17.82
CA LEU A 390 17.05 -12.04 18.82
C LEU A 390 18.43 -12.61 18.49
N GLU A 391 18.53 -13.91 18.16
CA GLU A 391 19.79 -14.57 17.81
C GLU A 391 20.40 -13.99 16.53
N ILE A 392 19.58 -13.70 15.53
CA ILE A 392 20.03 -13.05 14.29
C ILE A 392 20.55 -11.66 14.57
N MET A 393 19.78 -10.81 15.25
CA MET A 393 20.17 -9.42 15.52
C MET A 393 21.44 -9.33 16.37
N ARG A 394 21.64 -10.23 17.33
CA ARG A 394 22.86 -10.29 18.17
C ARG A 394 24.14 -10.61 17.39
N ARG A 395 24.07 -11.04 16.14
CA ARG A 395 25.25 -11.18 15.28
C ARG A 395 25.77 -9.82 14.80
N TYR A 396 24.91 -8.81 14.82
CA TYR A 396 25.15 -7.51 14.21
C TYR A 396 25.14 -6.35 15.23
N HIS A 397 24.53 -6.55 16.43
CA HIS A 397 24.40 -5.51 17.45
C HIS A 397 24.48 -6.08 18.86
N ASP A 398 25.27 -5.40 19.75
CA ASP A 398 25.52 -5.91 21.11
C ASP A 398 24.37 -5.60 22.09
N ASP A 399 23.72 -4.43 21.96
CA ASP A 399 22.63 -4.00 22.86
C ASP A 399 21.26 -4.33 22.23
N VAL A 400 20.80 -5.57 22.46
CA VAL A 400 19.56 -6.09 21.95
C VAL A 400 18.68 -6.63 23.06
N THR A 401 17.48 -6.09 23.19
CA THR A 401 16.46 -6.49 24.17
C THR A 401 15.26 -7.13 23.46
N LEU A 402 14.81 -8.28 23.98
CA LEU A 402 13.57 -8.92 23.54
C LEU A 402 12.42 -8.46 24.42
N CYS A 403 11.32 -8.01 23.80
CA CYS A 403 10.10 -7.58 24.46
C CYS A 403 8.92 -8.49 24.11
N PRO A 404 7.91 -8.61 24.98
CA PRO A 404 6.75 -9.47 24.74
C PRO A 404 5.84 -8.97 23.60
N THR A 405 5.67 -7.65 23.50
CA THR A 405 4.81 -6.99 22.49
C THR A 405 5.52 -5.78 21.88
N VAL A 406 5.03 -5.32 20.74
CA VAL A 406 5.51 -4.09 20.10
C VAL A 406 5.27 -2.87 21.01
N GLY A 407 4.14 -2.82 21.73
CA GLY A 407 3.88 -1.76 22.71
C GLY A 407 4.91 -1.72 23.85
N ASP A 408 5.25 -2.89 24.41
CA ASP A 408 6.31 -2.97 25.45
C ASP A 408 7.67 -2.54 24.93
N ALA A 409 7.98 -2.94 23.68
CA ALA A 409 9.22 -2.55 23.00
C ALA A 409 9.29 -1.04 22.76
N LEU A 410 8.18 -0.44 22.33
CA LEU A 410 8.10 1.00 22.09
C LEU A 410 8.20 1.80 23.40
N GLN A 411 7.52 1.35 24.48
CA GLN A 411 7.68 1.96 25.80
C GLN A 411 9.12 1.89 26.29
N ALA A 412 9.75 0.71 26.23
CA ALA A 412 11.13 0.55 26.67
C ALA A 412 12.12 1.37 25.81
N ALA A 413 11.86 1.50 24.51
CA ALA A 413 12.64 2.34 23.62
C ALA A 413 12.52 3.83 24.00
N LEU A 414 11.32 4.31 24.27
CA LEU A 414 11.06 5.68 24.69
C LEU A 414 11.72 6.00 26.05
N ASP A 415 11.67 5.07 27.00
CA ASP A 415 12.26 5.22 28.35
C ASP A 415 13.79 5.21 28.34
N SER A 416 14.39 4.50 27.38
CA SER A 416 15.85 4.29 27.32
C SER A 416 16.60 5.16 26.32
N ARG A 417 15.87 5.92 25.46
CA ARG A 417 16.50 6.83 24.50
C ARG A 417 17.13 8.04 25.20
N GLY A 418 18.20 8.60 24.60
CA GLY A 418 18.69 9.93 24.89
C GLY A 418 17.93 10.99 24.07
N ASP A 419 18.65 11.63 23.16
CA ASP A 419 18.06 12.60 22.21
C ASP A 419 17.60 11.93 20.89
N GLU A 420 17.85 10.63 20.74
CA GLU A 420 17.55 9.89 19.52
C GLU A 420 16.04 9.72 19.31
N ASN A 421 15.64 9.62 18.05
CA ASN A 421 14.29 9.19 17.69
C ASN A 421 14.16 7.66 17.81
N VAL A 422 12.94 7.18 18.00
CA VAL A 422 12.61 5.76 17.96
C VAL A 422 12.09 5.42 16.56
N LEU A 423 12.78 4.54 15.84
CA LEU A 423 12.30 3.99 14.56
C LEU A 423 11.57 2.67 14.82
N VAL A 424 10.30 2.60 14.45
CA VAL A 424 9.49 1.38 14.47
C VAL A 424 9.33 0.88 13.04
N THR A 425 9.77 -0.34 12.75
CA THR A 425 9.72 -0.89 11.38
C THR A 425 9.76 -2.42 11.36
N GLY A 426 9.74 -3.00 10.15
CA GLY A 426 9.89 -4.43 9.87
C GLY A 426 8.63 -5.10 9.34
N SER A 427 7.45 -4.52 9.49
CA SER A 427 6.22 -4.96 8.85
C SER A 427 5.07 -3.96 9.04
N PHE A 428 4.01 -4.08 8.20
CA PHE A 428 2.75 -3.38 8.42
C PHE A 428 2.14 -3.71 9.79
N ARG A 429 2.20 -4.98 10.22
CA ARG A 429 1.67 -5.41 11.52
C ARG A 429 2.40 -4.81 12.71
N THR A 430 3.71 -4.57 12.57
CA THR A 430 4.50 -3.87 13.60
C THR A 430 4.09 -2.40 13.69
N ALA A 431 3.87 -1.74 12.56
CA ALA A 431 3.38 -0.37 12.53
C ALA A 431 1.95 -0.26 13.08
N GLU A 432 1.08 -1.22 12.75
CA GLU A 432 -0.27 -1.33 13.29
C GLU A 432 -0.26 -1.43 14.83
N ASP A 433 0.48 -2.39 15.37
CA ASP A 433 0.58 -2.58 16.83
C ASP A 433 1.10 -1.32 17.54
N ALA A 434 2.11 -0.65 16.95
CA ALA A 434 2.63 0.60 17.49
C ALA A 434 1.58 1.72 17.47
N LEU A 435 0.84 1.89 16.37
CA LEU A 435 -0.21 2.89 16.26
C LEU A 435 -1.36 2.62 17.23
N ARG A 436 -1.82 1.37 17.35
CA ARG A 436 -2.87 0.99 18.32
C ARG A 436 -2.43 1.27 19.74
N TRP A 437 -1.16 0.98 20.08
CA TRP A 437 -0.60 1.30 21.39
C TRP A 437 -0.56 2.81 21.65
N ILE A 438 -0.14 3.62 20.67
CA ILE A 438 -0.11 5.08 20.76
C ILE A 438 -1.52 5.65 20.94
N GLN A 439 -2.51 5.16 20.15
CA GLN A 439 -3.91 5.60 20.23
C GLN A 439 -4.58 5.24 21.55
N SER A 440 -4.18 4.13 22.18
CA SER A 440 -4.70 3.76 23.50
C SER A 440 -4.28 4.77 24.59
N GLY A 441 -3.49 5.78 24.23
CA GLY A 441 -2.92 6.77 25.12
C GLY A 441 -1.99 6.05 26.08
N TYR A 442 -0.73 5.77 25.62
CA TYR A 442 0.20 5.00 26.43
C TYR A 442 0.03 5.38 27.89
N ALA A 443 -0.34 4.35 28.70
CA ALA A 443 -0.86 4.55 30.04
C ALA A 443 -0.01 5.61 30.73
N LYS A 444 -0.63 6.77 30.99
CA LYS A 444 -0.01 7.84 31.74
C LYS A 444 0.34 7.26 33.09
N SER A 445 1.54 6.69 33.18
CA SER A 445 2.15 6.29 34.42
C SER A 445 2.64 7.50 35.18
#